data_2ec2d9649454e3775d3d2cd1291322d8
#
_entry.id   2ec2d9649454e3775d3d2cd1291322d8
#
_cell.length_a   1.000
_cell.length_b   1.000
_cell.length_c   1.000
_cell.angle_alpha   90.00
_cell.angle_beta   90.00
_cell.angle_gamma   90.00
#
_symmetry.space_group_name_H-M   'P 1'
#
loop_
_entity.id
_entity.type
_entity.pdbx_description
1 polymer ?
#
loop_
_entity_poly.entity_id
_entity_poly.type
_entity_poly.pdbx_seq_one_letter_code
_entity_poly.pdbx_strand_id
1 'polypeptide(L)'
;MAGIGLYGVFYSKCVKQNGVTVGYEDEVKEMGKAISASFTPNVPEDNPLYANNSVAENDISAGSGGELTMTLDRMTLETHADLYGTTVSDVTVSDGGIQVQGKEIVYKGNEVSAPIGLAYIKMQQEDGVRYHDVLFYREAALSRPNDESATMGESIEWQTPEVTASVAGMQGDGSEPWYRMARFPTQEAAITYAKQLLSQTAEVGV
;
A
#
# COMPACT_ATOMS: atom_id res chain seq x y z
N MET A 1 20.66 -10.87 7.79
CA MET A 1 20.27 -10.22 6.51
C MET A 1 20.19 -8.72 6.72
N ALA A 2 20.85 -7.94 5.87
CA ALA A 2 20.78 -6.48 5.93
C ALA A 2 20.00 -5.96 4.72
N GLY A 3 19.00 -5.10 4.96
CA GLY A 3 18.31 -4.39 3.90
C GLY A 3 19.21 -3.30 3.34
N ILE A 4 19.34 -3.23 2.01
CA ILE A 4 20.22 -2.26 1.33
C ILE A 4 19.47 -1.35 0.36
N GLY A 5 18.17 -1.56 0.16
CA GLY A 5 17.35 -0.73 -0.71
C GLY A 5 15.89 -1.12 -0.74
N LEU A 6 15.10 -0.23 -1.33
CA LEU A 6 13.66 -0.36 -1.51
C LEU A 6 13.30 0.21 -2.88
N TYR A 7 12.40 -0.42 -3.63
CA TYR A 7 11.94 0.05 -4.93
C TYR A 7 10.64 -0.63 -5.36
N GLY A 8 10.03 -0.11 -6.45
CA GLY A 8 8.91 -0.74 -7.14
C GLY A 8 7.67 -0.87 -6.27
N VAL A 9 7.01 0.26 -5.93
CA VAL A 9 5.73 0.24 -5.24
C VAL A 9 4.62 0.13 -6.28
N PHE A 10 4.01 -1.04 -6.35
CA PHE A 10 2.92 -1.36 -7.29
C PHE A 10 1.61 -1.55 -6.55
N TYR A 11 0.52 -1.15 -7.19
CA TYR A 11 -0.82 -1.37 -6.66
C TYR A 11 -1.82 -1.68 -7.77
N SER A 12 -2.92 -2.31 -7.38
CA SER A 12 -4.14 -2.43 -8.18
C SER A 12 -5.35 -2.41 -7.26
N LYS A 13 -6.50 -1.90 -7.72
CA LYS A 13 -7.72 -1.82 -6.93
C LYS A 13 -8.29 -3.21 -6.70
N CYS A 14 -8.76 -3.46 -5.47
CA CYS A 14 -9.38 -4.72 -5.12
C CYS A 14 -10.77 -4.84 -5.74
N VAL A 15 -11.04 -6.00 -6.35
CA VAL A 15 -12.38 -6.43 -6.72
C VAL A 15 -12.94 -7.28 -5.58
N LYS A 16 -14.09 -6.87 -5.01
CA LYS A 16 -14.69 -7.53 -3.85
C LYS A 16 -15.98 -8.26 -4.21
N GLN A 17 -16.16 -9.44 -3.61
CA GLN A 17 -17.41 -10.17 -3.61
C GLN A 17 -17.77 -10.56 -2.17
N ASN A 18 -18.99 -10.22 -1.74
CA ASN A 18 -19.45 -10.47 -0.36
C ASN A 18 -18.50 -9.90 0.72
N GLY A 19 -17.85 -8.76 0.45
CA GLY A 19 -16.90 -8.11 1.38
C GLY A 19 -15.48 -8.69 1.39
N VAL A 20 -15.22 -9.76 0.66
CA VAL A 20 -13.91 -10.40 0.53
C VAL A 20 -13.26 -9.99 -0.79
N THR A 21 -11.96 -9.71 -0.76
CA THR A 21 -11.18 -9.45 -1.99
C THR A 21 -11.00 -10.76 -2.75
N VAL A 22 -11.56 -10.82 -3.97
CA VAL A 22 -11.50 -12.00 -4.86
C VAL A 22 -10.49 -11.84 -6.00
N GLY A 23 -10.01 -10.63 -6.25
CA GLY A 23 -9.03 -10.33 -7.28
C GLY A 23 -8.77 -8.84 -7.37
N TYR A 24 -8.19 -8.41 -8.49
CA TYR A 24 -7.81 -7.02 -8.74
C TYR A 24 -8.31 -6.57 -10.10
N GLU A 25 -8.35 -5.24 -10.31
CA GLU A 25 -8.57 -4.66 -11.63
C GLU A 25 -7.40 -5.02 -12.58
N ASP A 26 -7.66 -5.02 -13.88
CA ASP A 26 -6.69 -5.48 -14.89
C ASP A 26 -5.42 -4.61 -14.98
N GLU A 27 -5.45 -3.39 -14.42
CA GLU A 27 -4.34 -2.45 -14.52
C GLU A 27 -3.51 -2.40 -13.24
N VAL A 28 -2.24 -2.81 -13.34
CA VAL A 28 -1.24 -2.63 -12.27
C VAL A 28 -0.53 -1.30 -12.48
N LYS A 29 -0.65 -0.42 -11.48
CA LYS A 29 -0.07 0.92 -11.49
C LYS A 29 1.13 1.02 -10.55
N GLU A 30 2.02 1.96 -10.82
CA GLU A 30 3.10 2.34 -9.92
C GLU A 30 2.68 3.55 -9.09
N MET A 31 2.82 3.45 -7.75
CA MET A 31 2.38 4.52 -6.84
C MET A 31 3.37 5.70 -6.82
N GLY A 32 4.65 5.40 -6.93
CA GLY A 32 5.77 6.34 -6.86
C GLY A 32 7.06 5.61 -6.48
N LYS A 33 8.16 6.35 -6.36
CA LYS A 33 9.42 5.76 -5.90
C LYS A 33 9.47 5.81 -4.38
N ALA A 34 9.68 4.65 -3.76
CA ALA A 34 9.72 4.55 -2.32
C ALA A 34 11.04 5.09 -1.75
N ILE A 35 10.94 5.90 -0.71
CA ILE A 35 12.05 6.37 0.14
C ILE A 35 12.14 5.45 1.36
N SER A 36 11.00 5.18 2.01
CA SER A 36 10.92 4.28 3.14
C SER A 36 9.61 3.49 3.14
N ALA A 37 9.59 2.33 3.80
CA ALA A 37 8.39 1.57 4.10
C ALA A 37 8.56 0.90 5.46
N SER A 38 7.53 0.96 6.28
CA SER A 38 7.47 0.34 7.60
C SER A 38 6.12 -0.34 7.77
N PHE A 39 6.14 -1.62 8.13
CA PHE A 39 4.94 -2.38 8.45
C PHE A 39 4.95 -2.76 9.93
N THR A 40 3.89 -2.40 10.63
CA THR A 40 3.64 -2.76 12.03
C THR A 40 2.50 -3.75 12.07
N PRO A 41 2.76 -5.05 12.37
CA PRO A 41 1.70 -6.04 12.46
C PRO A 41 0.81 -5.79 13.68
N ASN A 42 -0.46 -6.16 13.57
CA ASN A 42 -1.33 -6.24 14.73
C ASN A 42 -0.84 -7.34 15.66
N VAL A 43 -0.65 -7.00 16.91
CA VAL A 43 -0.28 -7.98 17.96
C VAL A 43 -1.58 -8.45 18.60
N PRO A 44 -1.87 -9.76 18.62
CA PRO A 44 -3.02 -10.28 19.32
C PRO A 44 -2.87 -10.08 20.82
N GLU A 45 -3.98 -9.78 21.49
CA GLU A 45 -3.99 -9.73 22.95
C GLU A 45 -4.05 -11.15 23.50
N ASP A 46 -3.24 -11.43 24.53
CA ASP A 46 -3.32 -12.65 25.31
C ASP A 46 -4.65 -12.67 26.10
N ASN A 47 -5.36 -13.78 26.02
CA ASN A 47 -6.60 -13.99 26.80
C ASN A 47 -6.41 -15.14 27.79
N PRO A 48 -5.74 -14.91 28.93
CA PRO A 48 -5.45 -15.94 29.92
C PRO A 48 -6.70 -16.29 30.76
N LEU A 49 -7.03 -17.56 30.87
CA LEU A 49 -7.96 -18.08 31.84
C LEU A 49 -7.24 -18.36 33.17
N TYR A 50 -7.66 -17.72 34.22
CA TYR A 50 -7.14 -17.93 35.56
C TYR A 50 -7.99 -18.93 36.35
N ALA A 51 -7.34 -19.95 36.90
CA ALA A 51 -7.94 -20.86 37.87
C ALA A 51 -6.98 -21.09 39.04
N ASN A 52 -7.51 -21.12 40.31
CA ASN A 52 -6.72 -21.28 41.51
C ASN A 52 -5.52 -20.29 41.62
N ASN A 53 -5.71 -19.03 41.25
CA ASN A 53 -4.70 -17.97 41.25
C ASN A 53 -3.47 -18.22 40.34
N SER A 54 -3.62 -19.09 39.32
CA SER A 54 -2.62 -19.35 38.28
C SER A 54 -3.27 -19.34 36.91
N VAL A 55 -2.46 -19.07 35.87
CA VAL A 55 -2.92 -19.19 34.48
C VAL A 55 -3.17 -20.66 34.19
N ALA A 56 -4.42 -21.03 33.93
CA ALA A 56 -4.83 -22.40 33.60
C ALA A 56 -4.75 -22.66 32.08
N GLU A 57 -5.15 -21.66 31.29
CA GLU A 57 -5.11 -21.72 29.83
C GLU A 57 -4.84 -20.31 29.28
N ASN A 58 -4.18 -20.23 28.13
CA ASN A 58 -3.96 -18.98 27.43
C ASN A 58 -4.34 -19.14 25.97
N ASP A 59 -5.37 -18.41 25.51
CA ASP A 59 -5.74 -18.37 24.11
C ASP A 59 -4.94 -17.27 23.41
N ILE A 60 -3.97 -17.69 22.57
CA ILE A 60 -3.16 -16.80 21.77
C ILE A 60 -3.70 -16.81 20.35
N SER A 61 -4.45 -15.78 19.97
CA SER A 61 -4.94 -15.61 18.61
C SER A 61 -3.76 -15.34 17.65
N ALA A 62 -3.81 -15.93 16.46
CA ALA A 62 -2.86 -15.56 15.40
C ALA A 62 -3.14 -14.11 14.94
N GLY A 63 -2.18 -13.21 15.13
CA GLY A 63 -2.30 -11.83 14.63
C GLY A 63 -2.31 -11.81 13.11
N SER A 64 -3.21 -11.01 12.53
CA SER A 64 -3.25 -10.79 11.10
C SER A 64 -3.54 -9.33 10.78
N GLY A 65 -3.01 -8.83 9.64
CA GLY A 65 -3.12 -7.43 9.28
C GLY A 65 -2.15 -6.52 10.05
N GLY A 66 -2.33 -5.22 9.91
CA GLY A 66 -1.46 -4.22 10.55
C GLY A 66 -1.54 -2.86 9.87
N GLU A 67 -0.59 -2.01 10.17
CA GLU A 67 -0.42 -0.70 9.58
C GLU A 67 0.85 -0.65 8.72
N LEU A 68 0.72 -0.15 7.51
CA LEU A 68 1.82 0.09 6.58
C LEU A 68 1.96 1.59 6.36
N THR A 69 3.13 2.13 6.66
CA THR A 69 3.50 3.52 6.36
C THR A 69 4.60 3.53 5.31
N MET A 70 4.42 4.35 4.28
CA MET A 70 5.41 4.53 3.21
C MET A 70 5.64 6.00 2.92
N THR A 71 6.92 6.37 2.73
CA THR A 71 7.31 7.67 2.21
C THR A 71 7.69 7.52 0.74
N LEU A 72 7.12 8.35 -0.12
CA LEU A 72 7.35 8.34 -1.56
C LEU A 72 8.12 9.60 -1.98
N ASP A 73 8.82 9.55 -3.12
CA ASP A 73 9.48 10.73 -3.69
C ASP A 73 8.46 11.79 -4.14
N ARG A 74 7.36 11.33 -4.68
CA ARG A 74 6.24 12.16 -5.16
C ARG A 74 5.00 11.31 -5.38
N MET A 75 3.87 11.98 -5.44
CA MET A 75 2.61 11.43 -5.89
C MET A 75 2.03 12.35 -6.98
N THR A 76 1.69 11.81 -8.14
CA THR A 76 1.05 12.59 -9.20
C THR A 76 -0.41 12.87 -8.85
N LEU A 77 -1.01 13.91 -9.46
CA LEU A 77 -2.43 14.21 -9.25
C LEU A 77 -3.33 13.03 -9.66
N GLU A 78 -2.96 12.35 -10.73
CA GLU A 78 -3.67 11.17 -11.24
C GLU A 78 -3.61 10.01 -10.24
N THR A 79 -2.41 9.70 -9.71
CA THR A 79 -2.23 8.66 -8.68
C THR A 79 -2.99 9.02 -7.41
N HIS A 80 -2.92 10.28 -6.99
CA HIS A 80 -3.64 10.76 -5.82
C HIS A 80 -5.16 10.61 -5.99
N ALA A 81 -5.71 11.04 -7.13
CA ALA A 81 -7.13 10.92 -7.40
C ALA A 81 -7.60 9.45 -7.44
N ASP A 82 -6.79 8.59 -8.07
CA ASP A 82 -7.09 7.16 -8.20
C ASP A 82 -7.12 6.45 -6.84
N LEU A 83 -6.16 6.75 -5.97
CA LEU A 83 -6.05 6.14 -4.65
C LEU A 83 -7.13 6.61 -3.66
N TYR A 84 -7.51 7.88 -3.74
CA TYR A 84 -8.45 8.49 -2.78
C TYR A 84 -9.88 8.66 -3.31
N GLY A 85 -10.19 8.07 -4.47
CA GLY A 85 -11.54 8.00 -5.02
C GLY A 85 -12.07 9.35 -5.51
N THR A 86 -11.15 10.22 -5.97
CA THR A 86 -11.49 11.51 -6.59
C THR A 86 -11.23 11.47 -8.09
N THR A 87 -11.49 12.57 -8.77
CA THR A 87 -11.21 12.73 -10.19
C THR A 87 -10.38 13.99 -10.44
N VAL A 88 -9.46 13.90 -11.39
CA VAL A 88 -8.74 15.07 -11.89
C VAL A 88 -9.60 15.73 -12.95
N SER A 89 -9.79 17.04 -12.86
CA SER A 89 -10.48 17.86 -13.87
C SER A 89 -9.58 18.98 -14.38
N ASP A 90 -9.78 19.37 -15.62
CA ASP A 90 -9.06 20.52 -16.18
C ASP A 90 -9.73 21.81 -15.72
N VAL A 91 -8.93 22.79 -15.33
CA VAL A 91 -9.36 24.12 -14.95
C VAL A 91 -8.62 25.14 -15.81
N THR A 92 -9.34 26.18 -16.24
CA THR A 92 -8.78 27.27 -17.04
C THR A 92 -8.95 28.58 -16.30
N VAL A 93 -7.88 29.30 -16.11
CA VAL A 93 -7.88 30.65 -15.50
C VAL A 93 -7.36 31.68 -16.49
N SER A 94 -7.84 32.92 -16.37
CA SER A 94 -7.34 34.03 -17.18
C SER A 94 -6.32 34.84 -16.36
N ASP A 95 -5.08 34.90 -16.84
CA ASP A 95 -4.02 35.68 -16.24
C ASP A 95 -3.51 36.72 -17.26
N GLY A 96 -3.74 38.00 -16.96
CA GLY A 96 -3.37 39.09 -17.86
C GLY A 96 -3.99 39.01 -19.28
N GLY A 97 -5.12 38.35 -19.45
CA GLY A 97 -5.78 38.11 -20.74
C GLY A 97 -5.31 36.85 -21.49
N ILE A 98 -4.38 36.10 -20.91
CA ILE A 98 -3.91 34.80 -21.42
C ILE A 98 -4.68 33.68 -20.69
N GLN A 99 -5.18 32.70 -21.45
CA GLN A 99 -5.81 31.51 -20.87
C GLN A 99 -4.72 30.54 -20.46
N VAL A 100 -4.66 30.22 -19.15
CA VAL A 100 -3.72 29.25 -18.57
C VAL A 100 -4.52 28.04 -18.12
N GLN A 101 -4.10 26.85 -18.60
CA GLN A 101 -4.71 25.58 -18.22
C GLN A 101 -3.99 24.99 -17.02
N GLY A 102 -4.76 24.46 -16.09
CA GLY A 102 -4.31 23.73 -14.91
C GLY A 102 -5.13 22.47 -14.71
N LYS A 103 -4.78 21.72 -13.67
CA LYS A 103 -5.54 20.54 -13.20
C LYS A 103 -5.94 20.75 -11.75
N GLU A 104 -7.11 20.29 -11.38
CA GLU A 104 -7.62 20.33 -10.01
C GLU A 104 -8.15 18.99 -9.56
N ILE A 105 -8.10 18.75 -8.26
CA ILE A 105 -8.80 17.66 -7.57
C ILE A 105 -9.78 18.32 -6.58
N VAL A 106 -11.04 17.92 -6.64
CA VAL A 106 -12.08 18.44 -5.74
C VAL A 106 -12.56 17.33 -4.81
N TYR A 107 -12.44 17.56 -3.51
CA TYR A 107 -13.01 16.71 -2.48
C TYR A 107 -14.39 17.26 -2.07
N LYS A 108 -15.42 16.43 -2.17
CA LYS A 108 -16.82 16.78 -1.80
C LYS A 108 -17.22 16.23 -0.43
N GLY A 109 -16.37 15.36 0.16
CA GLY A 109 -16.60 14.77 1.48
C GLY A 109 -17.29 13.41 1.48
N ASN A 110 -17.65 12.90 0.31
CA ASN A 110 -18.27 11.58 0.13
C ASN A 110 -17.40 10.58 -0.67
N GLU A 111 -16.16 10.95 -0.94
CA GLU A 111 -15.21 10.10 -1.62
C GLU A 111 -14.82 8.93 -0.71
N VAL A 112 -14.82 7.73 -1.28
CA VAL A 112 -14.38 6.50 -0.61
C VAL A 112 -13.18 5.98 -1.34
N SER A 113 -12.05 5.89 -0.63
CA SER A 113 -10.87 5.20 -1.13
C SER A 113 -11.19 3.73 -1.34
N ALA A 114 -11.01 3.23 -2.55
CA ALA A 114 -11.11 1.80 -2.80
C ALA A 114 -9.91 1.10 -2.16
N PRO A 115 -10.10 -0.04 -1.47
CA PRO A 115 -8.96 -0.81 -1.01
C PRO A 115 -8.15 -1.32 -2.20
N ILE A 116 -6.85 -1.44 -2.00
CA ILE A 116 -5.90 -1.86 -3.03
C ILE A 116 -5.12 -3.09 -2.60
N GLY A 117 -4.75 -3.93 -3.55
CA GLY A 117 -3.60 -4.80 -3.39
C GLY A 117 -2.33 -3.98 -3.54
N LEU A 118 -1.34 -4.25 -2.71
CA LEU A 118 -0.10 -3.48 -2.69
C LEU A 118 1.09 -4.41 -2.66
N ALA A 119 2.10 -4.12 -3.49
CA ALA A 119 3.36 -4.82 -3.47
C ALA A 119 4.53 -3.85 -3.56
N TYR A 120 5.60 -4.12 -2.82
CA TYR A 120 6.88 -3.43 -2.98
C TYR A 120 8.05 -4.40 -2.85
N ILE A 121 9.22 -3.98 -3.32
CA ILE A 121 10.39 -4.84 -3.40
C ILE A 121 11.49 -4.27 -2.50
N LYS A 122 11.96 -5.12 -1.59
CA LYS A 122 13.05 -4.84 -0.67
C LYS A 122 14.31 -5.55 -1.17
N MET A 123 15.38 -4.81 -1.43
CA MET A 123 16.67 -5.39 -1.76
C MET A 123 17.43 -5.75 -0.49
N GLN A 124 17.96 -6.97 -0.43
CA GLN A 124 18.75 -7.47 0.67
C GLN A 124 20.09 -8.02 0.18
N GLN A 125 21.05 -8.05 1.08
CA GLN A 125 22.35 -8.70 0.81
C GLN A 125 22.66 -9.72 1.88
N GLU A 126 23.04 -10.92 1.43
CA GLU A 126 23.45 -12.05 2.27
C GLU A 126 24.69 -12.67 1.64
N ASP A 127 25.78 -12.76 2.39
CA ASP A 127 27.06 -13.33 1.97
C ASP A 127 27.59 -12.80 0.62
N GLY A 128 27.40 -11.49 0.38
CA GLY A 128 27.82 -10.84 -0.86
C GLY A 128 26.86 -10.99 -2.04
N VAL A 129 25.81 -11.80 -1.90
CA VAL A 129 24.77 -12.01 -2.93
C VAL A 129 23.60 -11.09 -2.66
N ARG A 130 23.08 -10.45 -3.73
CA ARG A 130 21.89 -9.61 -3.66
C ARG A 130 20.65 -10.41 -3.97
N TYR A 131 19.61 -10.18 -3.18
CA TYR A 131 18.29 -10.77 -3.32
C TYR A 131 17.22 -9.66 -3.33
N HIS A 132 16.11 -9.95 -3.97
CA HIS A 132 14.98 -9.05 -4.13
C HIS A 132 13.74 -9.71 -3.51
N ASP A 133 13.38 -9.25 -2.32
CA ASP A 133 12.23 -9.77 -1.58
C ASP A 133 10.98 -8.95 -1.96
N VAL A 134 10.02 -9.60 -2.57
CA VAL A 134 8.71 -9.04 -2.88
C VAL A 134 7.83 -9.19 -1.64
N LEU A 135 7.33 -8.07 -1.12
CA LEU A 135 6.34 -8.05 -0.05
C LEU A 135 5.00 -7.65 -0.68
N PHE A 136 4.01 -8.49 -0.49
CA PHE A 136 2.68 -8.30 -1.06
C PHE A 136 1.63 -8.34 0.05
N TYR A 137 0.76 -7.36 0.04
CA TYR A 137 -0.41 -7.23 0.92
C TYR A 137 -1.67 -7.33 0.07
N ARG A 138 -2.53 -8.30 0.40
CA ARG A 138 -3.72 -8.60 -0.39
C ARG A 138 -4.72 -7.47 -0.41
N GLU A 139 -4.90 -6.80 0.72
CA GLU A 139 -5.80 -5.66 0.85
C GLU A 139 -5.23 -4.61 1.80
N ALA A 140 -5.10 -3.40 1.31
CA ALA A 140 -4.69 -2.23 2.06
C ALA A 140 -5.69 -1.09 1.80
N ALA A 141 -6.23 -0.53 2.88
CA ALA A 141 -7.11 0.64 2.83
C ALA A 141 -6.29 1.87 3.20
N LEU A 142 -6.17 2.82 2.26
CA LEU A 142 -5.38 4.02 2.48
C LEU A 142 -6.15 5.04 3.32
N SER A 143 -5.45 5.63 4.27
CA SER A 143 -5.89 6.83 4.98
C SER A 143 -5.65 8.07 4.12
N ARG A 144 -6.47 9.12 4.27
CA ARG A 144 -6.20 10.39 3.59
C ARG A 144 -4.82 10.90 4.00
N PRO A 145 -4.00 11.40 3.04
CA PRO A 145 -2.69 11.91 3.36
C PRO A 145 -2.80 13.19 4.20
N ASN A 146 -1.84 13.38 5.09
CA ASN A 146 -1.59 14.67 5.69
C ASN A 146 -0.97 15.58 4.63
N ASP A 147 -1.34 16.83 4.63
CA ASP A 147 -0.72 17.87 3.80
C ASP A 147 0.22 18.70 4.69
N GLU A 148 1.51 18.45 4.53
CA GLU A 148 2.56 19.18 5.23
C GLU A 148 3.33 20.03 4.21
N SER A 149 3.38 21.33 4.44
CA SER A 149 4.05 22.27 3.56
C SER A 149 4.95 23.19 4.39
N ALA A 150 6.18 23.40 3.93
CA ALA A 150 7.13 24.33 4.51
C ALA A 150 7.59 25.36 3.49
N THR A 151 7.87 26.58 3.96
CA THR A 151 8.46 27.61 3.10
C THR A 151 9.91 27.26 2.73
N MET A 152 10.27 27.53 1.49
CA MET A 152 11.66 27.43 1.04
C MET A 152 12.54 28.44 1.81
N GLY A 153 13.54 27.92 2.53
CA GLY A 153 14.57 28.73 3.18
C GLY A 153 15.76 29.02 2.25
N GLU A 154 16.95 29.16 2.83
CA GLU A 154 18.20 29.32 2.06
C GLU A 154 18.59 28.04 1.28
N SER A 155 18.09 26.88 1.72
CA SER A 155 18.23 25.58 1.05
C SER A 155 16.86 24.97 0.76
N ILE A 156 16.78 24.14 -0.29
CA ILE A 156 15.57 23.38 -0.63
C ILE A 156 15.46 22.20 0.33
N GLU A 157 14.39 22.19 1.13
CA GLU A 157 13.98 21.01 1.90
C GLU A 157 12.87 20.29 1.15
N TRP A 158 13.17 19.05 0.73
CA TRP A 158 12.22 18.25 -0.02
C TRP A 158 11.10 17.76 0.90
N GLN A 159 9.87 18.15 0.58
CA GLN A 159 8.67 17.62 1.22
C GLN A 159 8.23 16.36 0.47
N THR A 160 8.21 15.25 1.16
CA THR A 160 7.90 13.93 0.58
C THR A 160 6.57 13.41 1.13
N PRO A 161 5.63 12.98 0.26
CA PRO A 161 4.34 12.51 0.72
C PRO A 161 4.48 11.21 1.52
N GLU A 162 3.79 11.15 2.65
CA GLU A 162 3.62 9.95 3.45
C GLU A 162 2.25 9.34 3.18
N VAL A 163 2.23 8.04 2.97
CA VAL A 163 1.03 7.25 2.73
C VAL A 163 0.90 6.22 3.83
N THR A 164 -0.20 6.27 4.57
CA THR A 164 -0.53 5.28 5.59
C THR A 164 -1.69 4.41 5.11
N ALA A 165 -1.56 3.11 5.29
CA ALA A 165 -2.57 2.14 4.93
C ALA A 165 -2.84 1.15 6.05
N SER A 166 -4.11 0.90 6.33
CA SER A 166 -4.53 -0.23 7.17
C SER A 166 -4.56 -1.48 6.31
N VAL A 167 -3.73 -2.46 6.64
CA VAL A 167 -3.68 -3.76 5.96
C VAL A 167 -4.68 -4.70 6.60
N ALA A 168 -5.62 -5.20 5.80
CA ALA A 168 -6.58 -6.17 6.26
C ALA A 168 -5.88 -7.51 6.57
N GLY A 169 -6.29 -8.13 7.65
CA GLY A 169 -5.83 -9.45 8.02
C GLY A 169 -6.49 -10.56 7.19
N MET A 170 -6.62 -11.74 7.82
CA MET A 170 -7.28 -12.89 7.22
C MET A 170 -8.73 -12.55 6.85
N GLN A 171 -9.14 -12.90 5.64
CA GLN A 171 -10.48 -12.68 5.11
C GLN A 171 -11.16 -14.01 4.79
N GLY A 172 -12.50 -14.04 4.87
CA GLY A 172 -13.30 -15.22 4.55
C GLY A 172 -12.93 -16.42 5.42
N ASP A 173 -12.71 -17.56 4.79
CA ASP A 173 -12.32 -18.82 5.43
C ASP A 173 -10.79 -18.95 5.69
N GLY A 174 -10.03 -17.92 5.36
CA GLY A 174 -8.58 -17.92 5.51
C GLY A 174 -7.83 -18.73 4.45
N SER A 175 -8.50 -19.20 3.41
CA SER A 175 -7.87 -19.95 2.32
C SER A 175 -6.83 -19.12 1.55
N GLU A 176 -7.05 -17.81 1.46
CA GLU A 176 -6.18 -16.90 0.77
C GLU A 176 -5.27 -16.13 1.74
N PRO A 177 -3.97 -16.10 1.50
CA PRO A 177 -3.05 -15.40 2.37
C PRO A 177 -3.22 -13.88 2.26
N TRP A 178 -3.32 -13.19 3.40
CA TRP A 178 -3.37 -11.73 3.49
C TRP A 178 -2.03 -11.05 3.20
N TYR A 179 -0.92 -11.79 3.37
CA TYR A 179 0.46 -11.36 3.18
C TYR A 179 1.28 -12.45 2.50
N ARG A 180 2.12 -12.06 1.55
CA ARG A 180 3.10 -12.95 0.92
C ARG A 180 4.46 -12.28 0.90
N MET A 181 5.50 -13.06 1.14
CA MET A 181 6.88 -12.66 0.91
C MET A 181 7.56 -13.71 0.04
N ALA A 182 8.19 -13.26 -1.05
CA ALA A 182 8.89 -14.15 -1.98
C ALA A 182 10.25 -13.54 -2.35
N ARG A 183 11.27 -14.38 -2.45
CA ARG A 183 12.65 -13.97 -2.73
C ARG A 183 13.06 -14.36 -4.13
N PHE A 184 13.67 -13.41 -4.84
CA PHE A 184 14.18 -13.60 -6.20
C PHE A 184 15.65 -13.20 -6.32
N PRO A 185 16.43 -13.88 -7.20
CA PRO A 185 17.82 -13.53 -7.45
C PRO A 185 17.99 -12.32 -8.38
N THR A 186 16.95 -11.92 -9.12
CA THR A 186 16.99 -10.80 -10.07
C THR A 186 15.86 -9.81 -9.84
N GLN A 187 16.11 -8.55 -10.18
CA GLN A 187 15.14 -7.47 -10.08
C GLN A 187 13.94 -7.68 -11.00
N GLU A 188 14.19 -8.12 -12.23
CA GLU A 188 13.15 -8.33 -13.25
C GLU A 188 12.15 -9.42 -12.81
N ALA A 189 12.66 -10.52 -12.24
CA ALA A 189 11.82 -11.59 -11.73
C ALA A 189 10.95 -11.10 -10.55
N ALA A 190 11.51 -10.30 -9.65
CA ALA A 190 10.77 -9.73 -8.54
C ALA A 190 9.66 -8.78 -9.02
N ILE A 191 9.94 -7.89 -9.97
CA ILE A 191 8.95 -6.97 -10.55
C ILE A 191 7.85 -7.76 -11.26
N THR A 192 8.22 -8.76 -12.06
CA THR A 192 7.25 -9.60 -12.78
C THR A 192 6.33 -10.32 -11.80
N TYR A 193 6.86 -10.91 -10.74
CA TYR A 193 6.07 -11.60 -9.73
C TYR A 193 5.15 -10.65 -8.96
N ALA A 194 5.63 -9.46 -8.56
CA ALA A 194 4.81 -8.45 -7.91
C ALA A 194 3.60 -8.05 -8.78
N LYS A 195 3.84 -7.83 -10.07
CA LYS A 195 2.77 -7.51 -11.03
C LYS A 195 1.81 -8.68 -11.26
N GLN A 196 2.31 -9.92 -11.33
CA GLN A 196 1.47 -11.11 -11.45
C GLN A 196 0.52 -11.28 -10.27
N LEU A 197 0.97 -11.02 -9.04
CA LEU A 197 0.10 -11.06 -7.86
C LEU A 197 -1.02 -10.02 -7.92
N LEU A 198 -0.73 -8.83 -8.45
CA LEU A 198 -1.66 -7.71 -8.57
C LEU A 198 -2.54 -7.76 -9.84
N SER A 199 -2.29 -8.69 -10.76
CA SER A 199 -3.09 -8.91 -11.98
C SER A 199 -3.94 -10.19 -11.91
N GLN A 200 -4.04 -10.83 -10.75
CA GLN A 200 -4.92 -11.99 -10.56
C GLN A 200 -6.37 -11.54 -10.64
N THR A 201 -6.98 -11.77 -11.81
CA THR A 201 -8.38 -11.50 -12.03
C THR A 201 -9.23 -12.45 -11.20
N ALA A 202 -10.31 -11.95 -10.62
CA ALA A 202 -11.28 -12.78 -9.93
C ALA A 202 -11.80 -13.87 -10.89
N GLU A 203 -11.59 -15.14 -10.59
CA GLU A 203 -12.40 -16.18 -11.21
C GLU A 203 -13.82 -15.99 -10.69
N VAL A 204 -14.66 -15.32 -11.48
CA VAL A 204 -16.09 -15.27 -11.22
C VAL A 204 -16.62 -16.69 -11.48
N GLY A 205 -16.75 -17.48 -10.42
CA GLY A 205 -17.42 -18.76 -10.47
C GLY A 205 -18.86 -18.55 -10.99
N VAL A 206 -19.16 -19.12 -12.14
CA VAL A 206 -20.47 -19.19 -12.76
C VAL A 206 -21.36 -20.14 -11.96
#